data_6d2a3a7f2f229eb339074a54285d0228
#
_entry.id   6d2a3a7f2f229eb339074a54285d0228
#
_cell.length_a   1.000
_cell.length_b   1.000
_cell.length_c   1.000
_cell.angle_alpha   90.00
_cell.angle_beta   90.00
_cell.angle_gamma   90.00
#
_symmetry.space_group_name_H-M   'P 1'
#
loop_
_entity.id
_entity.type
_entity.pdbx_description
1 polymer ?
#
loop_
_entity_poly.entity_id
_entity_poly.type
_entity_poly.pdbx_seq_one_letter_code
_entity_poly.pdbx_strand_id
1 'polypeptide(L)'
;AALTVVCFHLFEAYATSHLDQKINHGYLAVDFFFILSGFVVGYAYDDRWKTMRITDFLKRRFIRLHPMVVLGAVIGAVMFYFQGCSVWDVSQVSAMALILATLMNAFLIPATPGMEIRGVGEMYPLNGPSWSLFFEYMGNILYAFFLHKLSTKVLSILVLSAGCGLAVFALCGPLGDICVGFALTEENIIGGSLRLLFSFPAGLLLSRIFKPVKVRGAFWIGSFSIVVLSMIPRIGGSEHLWMNGLYDTICFAVAFPLLVCLGASGKTTDKVTTRVCKFLGDISYPLYMVHYPFIYLYYAWVKNEHLTFTQSLPGAVALVAGSVVLAYLCLKLYDEPVRRWLAKHLL
;
A
#
# COMPACT_ATOMS: atom_id res chain seq x y z
N ALA A 1 -7.79 -2.71 -6.15
CA ALA A 1 -7.04 -2.33 -4.95
C ALA A 1 -6.38 -0.95 -5.09
N ALA A 2 -5.42 -0.68 -6.01
CA ALA A 2 -4.77 0.64 -6.08
C ALA A 2 -5.75 1.79 -6.31
N LEU A 3 -6.70 1.67 -7.22
CA LEU A 3 -7.77 2.66 -7.43
C LEU A 3 -8.66 2.82 -6.19
N THR A 4 -8.91 1.76 -5.43
CA THR A 4 -9.68 1.82 -4.19
C THR A 4 -8.96 2.64 -3.12
N VAL A 5 -7.61 2.53 -3.06
CA VAL A 5 -6.77 3.37 -2.18
C VAL A 5 -6.87 4.84 -2.57
N VAL A 6 -6.81 5.18 -3.87
CA VAL A 6 -7.01 6.56 -4.32
C VAL A 6 -8.37 7.10 -3.87
N CYS A 7 -9.44 6.31 -4.06
CA CYS A 7 -10.77 6.70 -3.61
C CYS A 7 -10.87 6.81 -2.07
N PHE A 8 -10.22 5.93 -1.32
CA PHE A 8 -10.14 6.01 0.13
C PHE A 8 -9.55 7.36 0.59
N HIS A 9 -8.39 7.72 0.07
CA HIS A 9 -7.72 8.96 0.43
C HIS A 9 -8.45 10.23 -0.01
N LEU A 10 -9.26 10.18 -1.08
CA LEU A 10 -10.12 11.32 -1.46
C LEU A 10 -11.10 11.72 -0.36
N PHE A 11 -11.60 10.76 0.41
CA PHE A 11 -12.57 11.02 1.47
C PHE A 11 -11.96 11.53 2.77
N GLU A 12 -10.63 11.50 2.93
CA GLU A 12 -9.94 12.12 4.08
C GLU A 12 -10.25 13.61 4.19
N ALA A 13 -10.42 14.31 3.06
CA ALA A 13 -10.74 15.73 3.05
C ALA A 13 -12.09 16.08 3.72
N TYR A 14 -12.99 15.12 3.89
CA TYR A 14 -14.35 15.31 4.45
C TYR A 14 -14.54 14.68 5.81
N ALA A 15 -13.54 14.00 6.31
CA ALA A 15 -13.56 13.34 7.60
C ALA A 15 -12.85 14.19 8.68
N THR A 16 -13.24 14.00 9.92
CA THR A 16 -12.53 14.54 11.09
C THR A 16 -11.47 13.54 11.59
N SER A 17 -11.71 12.26 11.33
CA SER A 17 -10.80 11.16 11.61
C SER A 17 -11.11 9.99 10.67
N HIS A 18 -10.26 8.95 10.69
CA HIS A 18 -10.55 7.74 9.91
C HIS A 18 -11.82 7.02 10.40
N LEU A 19 -12.33 7.34 11.60
CA LEU A 19 -13.52 6.70 12.17
C LEU A 19 -14.82 7.14 11.47
N ASP A 20 -14.89 8.36 10.97
CA ASP A 20 -16.07 8.92 10.27
C ASP A 20 -15.90 9.02 8.76
N GLN A 21 -14.77 8.52 8.23
CA GLN A 21 -14.44 8.56 6.82
C GLN A 21 -15.34 7.64 6.00
N LYS A 22 -15.81 8.12 4.84
CA LYS A 22 -16.46 7.28 3.82
C LYS A 22 -15.44 6.40 3.10
N ILE A 23 -15.87 5.25 2.58
CA ILE A 23 -14.97 4.20 2.05
C ILE A 23 -13.98 3.77 3.13
N ASN A 24 -14.49 3.49 4.30
CA ASN A 24 -13.74 3.44 5.54
C ASN A 24 -12.63 2.38 5.58
N HIS A 25 -12.85 1.19 4.97
CA HIS A 25 -11.89 0.07 5.03
C HIS A 25 -10.90 0.03 3.86
N GLY A 26 -10.70 1.16 3.16
CA GLY A 26 -9.73 1.23 2.05
C GLY A 26 -8.27 1.02 2.48
N TYR A 27 -7.93 1.28 3.75
CA TYR A 27 -6.61 1.00 4.34
C TYR A 27 -6.24 -0.50 4.32
N LEU A 28 -7.22 -1.40 4.30
CA LEU A 28 -7.01 -2.85 4.22
C LEU A 28 -6.40 -3.30 2.89
N ALA A 29 -6.46 -2.47 1.86
CA ALA A 29 -5.80 -2.78 0.58
C ALA A 29 -4.29 -3.02 0.74
N VAL A 30 -3.65 -2.45 1.77
CA VAL A 30 -2.23 -2.68 2.07
C VAL A 30 -1.99 -4.13 2.48
N ASP A 31 -2.86 -4.72 3.30
CA ASP A 31 -2.74 -6.13 3.72
C ASP A 31 -2.91 -7.07 2.52
N PHE A 32 -3.85 -6.76 1.62
CA PHE A 32 -3.98 -7.46 0.35
C PHE A 32 -2.69 -7.36 -0.49
N PHE A 33 -2.06 -6.18 -0.55
CA PHE A 33 -0.79 -6.03 -1.27
C PHE A 33 0.36 -6.77 -0.61
N PHE A 34 0.44 -6.80 0.72
CA PHE A 34 1.47 -7.59 1.41
C PHE A 34 1.30 -9.10 1.17
N ILE A 35 0.06 -9.63 1.22
CA ILE A 35 -0.21 -11.04 0.89
C ILE A 35 0.16 -11.33 -0.56
N LEU A 36 -0.25 -10.46 -1.49
CA LEU A 36 0.07 -10.59 -2.91
C LEU A 36 1.59 -10.54 -3.16
N SER A 37 2.30 -9.62 -2.50
CA SER A 37 3.76 -9.50 -2.59
C SER A 37 4.46 -10.77 -2.10
N GLY A 38 4.07 -11.27 -0.93
CA GLY A 38 4.59 -12.54 -0.39
C GLY A 38 4.34 -13.73 -1.33
N PHE A 39 3.13 -13.82 -1.90
CA PHE A 39 2.78 -14.85 -2.87
C PHE A 39 3.65 -14.79 -4.13
N VAL A 40 3.78 -13.60 -4.72
CA VAL A 40 4.57 -13.39 -5.94
C VAL A 40 6.06 -13.64 -5.69
N VAL A 41 6.57 -13.19 -4.54
CA VAL A 41 7.97 -13.43 -4.15
C VAL A 41 8.23 -14.91 -3.97
N GLY A 42 7.39 -15.63 -3.22
CA GLY A 42 7.54 -17.09 -3.06
C GLY A 42 7.46 -17.84 -4.38
N TYR A 43 6.45 -17.55 -5.18
CA TYR A 43 6.26 -18.15 -6.50
C TYR A 43 7.46 -17.91 -7.45
N ALA A 44 8.03 -16.71 -7.41
CA ALA A 44 9.12 -16.34 -8.33
C ALA A 44 10.49 -16.80 -7.87
N TYR A 45 10.72 -17.00 -6.57
CA TYR A 45 12.08 -17.11 -6.03
C TYR A 45 12.35 -18.32 -5.13
N ASP A 46 11.35 -19.00 -4.53
CA ASP A 46 11.60 -20.10 -3.58
C ASP A 46 12.48 -21.22 -4.18
N ASP A 47 12.26 -21.59 -5.43
CA ASP A 47 13.03 -22.64 -6.10
C ASP A 47 14.43 -22.18 -6.59
N ARG A 48 14.72 -20.88 -6.54
CA ARG A 48 15.95 -20.29 -7.10
C ARG A 48 17.10 -20.17 -6.09
N TRP A 49 16.83 -20.35 -4.80
CA TRP A 49 17.84 -20.17 -3.75
C TRP A 49 19.04 -21.13 -3.82
N LYS A 50 18.95 -22.20 -4.61
CA LYS A 50 20.09 -23.10 -4.85
C LYS A 50 21.22 -22.41 -5.65
N THR A 51 20.88 -21.43 -6.47
CA THR A 51 21.81 -20.77 -7.40
C THR A 51 21.85 -19.24 -7.24
N MET A 52 20.85 -18.64 -6.59
CA MET A 52 20.70 -17.19 -6.42
C MET A 52 21.32 -16.75 -5.09
N ARG A 53 22.11 -15.68 -5.11
CA ARG A 53 22.65 -15.04 -3.90
C ARG A 53 21.63 -14.08 -3.30
N ILE A 54 21.73 -13.81 -1.99
CA ILE A 54 20.91 -12.80 -1.30
C ILE A 54 21.02 -11.43 -1.97
N THR A 55 22.24 -11.05 -2.35
CA THR A 55 22.51 -9.79 -3.05
C THR A 55 21.79 -9.68 -4.39
N ASP A 56 21.71 -10.78 -5.15
CA ASP A 56 21.04 -10.80 -6.45
C ASP A 56 19.52 -10.66 -6.28
N PHE A 57 18.95 -11.28 -5.24
CA PHE A 57 17.55 -11.10 -4.88
C PHE A 57 17.26 -9.63 -4.50
N LEU A 58 18.04 -9.08 -3.55
CA LEU A 58 17.85 -7.70 -3.07
C LEU A 58 18.01 -6.69 -4.20
N LYS A 59 19.00 -6.86 -5.11
CA LYS A 59 19.14 -6.02 -6.31
C LYS A 59 17.90 -6.08 -7.20
N ARG A 60 17.33 -7.25 -7.44
CA ARG A 60 16.10 -7.41 -8.24
C ARG A 60 14.91 -6.71 -7.60
N ARG A 61 14.77 -6.79 -6.27
CA ARG A 61 13.72 -6.08 -5.53
C ARG A 61 13.92 -4.58 -5.57
N PHE A 62 15.16 -4.12 -5.36
CA PHE A 62 15.52 -2.71 -5.50
C PHE A 62 15.18 -2.16 -6.89
N ILE A 63 15.62 -2.83 -7.96
CA ILE A 63 15.32 -2.45 -9.34
C ILE A 63 13.80 -2.38 -9.57
N ARG A 64 13.04 -3.28 -8.97
CA ARG A 64 11.58 -3.34 -9.13
C ARG A 64 10.84 -2.22 -8.43
N LEU A 65 11.27 -1.83 -7.22
CA LEU A 65 10.51 -0.96 -6.34
C LEU A 65 11.06 0.48 -6.28
N HIS A 66 12.38 0.61 -6.17
CA HIS A 66 13.00 1.88 -5.78
C HIS A 66 12.85 3.05 -6.77
N PRO A 67 12.86 2.83 -8.09
CA PRO A 67 12.68 3.94 -9.04
C PRO A 67 11.41 4.76 -8.77
N MET A 68 10.29 4.09 -8.53
CA MET A 68 9.03 4.78 -8.26
C MET A 68 8.99 5.44 -6.88
N VAL A 69 9.71 4.93 -5.89
CA VAL A 69 9.88 5.59 -4.58
C VAL A 69 10.55 6.95 -4.75
N VAL A 70 11.67 6.98 -5.47
CA VAL A 70 12.39 8.23 -5.76
C VAL A 70 11.51 9.21 -6.52
N LEU A 71 10.83 8.75 -7.57
CA LEU A 71 9.95 9.61 -8.36
C LEU A 71 8.79 10.17 -7.53
N GLY A 72 8.16 9.34 -6.69
CA GLY A 72 7.08 9.76 -5.79
C GLY A 72 7.54 10.82 -4.78
N ALA A 73 8.75 10.67 -4.23
CA ALA A 73 9.35 11.66 -3.33
C ALA A 73 9.62 13.01 -4.05
N VAL A 74 10.14 12.96 -5.28
CA VAL A 74 10.38 14.17 -6.09
C VAL A 74 9.08 14.87 -6.45
N ILE A 75 8.05 14.12 -6.89
CA ILE A 75 6.72 14.70 -7.17
C ILE A 75 6.16 15.35 -5.89
N GLY A 76 6.25 14.67 -4.73
CA GLY A 76 5.83 15.19 -3.45
C GLY A 76 6.53 16.50 -3.09
N ALA A 77 7.85 16.57 -3.29
CA ALA A 77 8.65 17.78 -3.02
C ALA A 77 8.26 18.95 -3.95
N VAL A 78 8.08 18.70 -5.25
CA VAL A 78 7.68 19.72 -6.23
C VAL A 78 6.29 20.27 -5.90
N MET A 79 5.38 19.41 -5.44
CA MET A 79 4.01 19.79 -5.13
C MET A 79 3.84 20.42 -3.73
N PHE A 80 4.84 20.28 -2.85
CA PHE A 80 4.72 20.56 -1.41
C PHE A 80 4.16 21.96 -1.10
N TYR A 81 4.74 23.00 -1.69
CA TYR A 81 4.33 24.39 -1.41
C TYR A 81 2.95 24.77 -1.95
N PHE A 82 2.36 23.96 -2.82
CA PHE A 82 0.98 24.15 -3.31
C PHE A 82 -0.08 23.48 -2.43
N GLN A 83 0.34 22.81 -1.35
CA GLN A 83 -0.52 21.95 -0.52
C GLN A 83 -0.85 22.56 0.84
N GLY A 84 -0.54 23.86 1.09
CA GLY A 84 -0.83 24.52 2.36
C GLY A 84 -2.32 24.70 2.62
N CYS A 85 -2.74 24.47 3.87
CA CYS A 85 -4.12 24.66 4.31
C CYS A 85 -4.19 24.92 5.82
N SER A 86 -5.40 25.09 6.34
CA SER A 86 -5.64 25.35 7.77
C SER A 86 -5.21 24.20 8.70
N VAL A 87 -5.02 22.98 8.15
CA VAL A 87 -4.60 21.80 8.94
C VAL A 87 -3.07 21.71 9.05
N TRP A 88 -2.36 22.14 7.99
CA TRP A 88 -0.89 22.20 7.97
C TRP A 88 -0.40 23.43 7.20
N ASP A 89 0.52 24.14 7.82
CA ASP A 89 1.16 25.31 7.21
C ASP A 89 2.52 24.90 6.60
N VAL A 90 2.59 24.94 5.27
CA VAL A 90 3.81 24.62 4.53
C VAL A 90 4.73 25.84 4.33
N SER A 91 4.25 27.05 4.62
CA SER A 91 4.96 28.31 4.35
C SER A 91 6.19 28.50 5.25
N GLN A 92 6.18 27.91 6.43
CA GLN A 92 7.26 27.99 7.42
C GLN A 92 8.38 26.96 7.19
N VAL A 93 8.17 26.03 6.25
CA VAL A 93 9.14 24.97 5.99
C VAL A 93 10.28 25.49 5.12
N SER A 94 11.51 25.44 5.64
CA SER A 94 12.68 25.88 4.91
C SER A 94 13.00 24.95 3.73
N ALA A 95 13.65 25.49 2.69
CA ALA A 95 14.13 24.68 1.55
C ALA A 95 15.04 23.52 2.00
N MET A 96 15.88 23.74 3.03
CA MET A 96 16.77 22.71 3.57
C MET A 96 15.96 21.56 4.22
N ALA A 97 14.92 21.88 4.98
CA ALA A 97 14.02 20.86 5.58
C ALA A 97 13.29 20.06 4.49
N LEU A 98 12.84 20.73 3.43
CA LEU A 98 12.21 20.06 2.28
C LEU A 98 13.19 19.13 1.53
N ILE A 99 14.43 19.59 1.30
CA ILE A 99 15.48 18.75 0.69
C ILE A 99 15.75 17.51 1.56
N LEU A 100 15.91 17.70 2.88
CA LEU A 100 16.14 16.60 3.81
C LEU A 100 14.96 15.60 3.81
N ALA A 101 13.73 16.08 3.89
CA ALA A 101 12.54 15.24 3.81
C ALA A 101 12.46 14.49 2.46
N THR A 102 12.87 15.13 1.36
CA THR A 102 12.93 14.50 0.04
C THR A 102 13.93 13.34 0.02
N LEU A 103 15.14 13.56 0.53
CA LEU A 103 16.15 12.51 0.63
C LEU A 103 15.69 11.37 1.54
N MET A 104 15.13 11.69 2.71
CA MET A 104 14.61 10.66 3.62
C MET A 104 13.51 9.83 2.95
N ASN A 105 12.55 10.46 2.29
CA ASN A 105 11.49 9.74 1.57
C ASN A 105 12.06 8.92 0.40
N ALA A 106 13.02 9.47 -0.35
CA ALA A 106 13.66 8.78 -1.48
C ALA A 106 14.44 7.53 -1.05
N PHE A 107 15.02 7.53 0.16
CA PHE A 107 15.72 6.37 0.73
C PHE A 107 14.85 5.52 1.67
N LEU A 108 13.58 5.82 1.79
CA LEU A 108 12.65 5.17 2.72
C LEU A 108 13.15 5.21 4.18
N ILE A 109 13.75 6.33 4.57
CA ILE A 109 14.12 6.62 5.96
C ILE A 109 12.94 7.35 6.60
N PRO A 110 12.31 6.80 7.66
CA PRO A 110 11.19 7.45 8.30
C PRO A 110 11.58 8.80 8.92
N ALA A 111 10.78 9.83 8.71
CA ALA A 111 10.93 11.12 9.38
C ALA A 111 10.55 10.98 10.86
N THR A 112 11.47 11.36 11.76
CA THR A 112 11.15 11.43 13.19
C THR A 112 10.17 12.58 13.45
N PRO A 113 9.46 12.60 14.59
CA PRO A 113 8.51 13.69 14.91
C PRO A 113 9.11 15.10 14.81
N GLY A 114 10.39 15.28 15.12
CA GLY A 114 11.10 16.56 14.99
C GLY A 114 11.56 16.91 13.58
N MET A 115 11.45 15.99 12.63
CA MET A 115 11.85 16.16 11.22
C MET A 115 10.64 16.07 10.27
N GLU A 116 9.46 15.82 10.81
CA GLU A 116 8.22 15.78 10.05
C GLU A 116 7.79 17.21 9.71
N ILE A 117 7.70 17.52 8.41
CA ILE A 117 7.55 18.90 7.90
C ILE A 117 6.10 19.32 7.66
N ARG A 118 5.13 18.43 7.84
CA ARG A 118 3.70 18.71 7.63
C ARG A 118 2.93 18.91 8.94
N GLY A 119 3.44 18.39 10.05
CA GLY A 119 2.82 18.52 11.36
C GLY A 119 1.69 17.53 11.65
N VAL A 120 1.53 16.49 10.82
CA VAL A 120 0.48 15.47 10.98
C VAL A 120 1.01 14.12 11.47
N GLY A 121 2.30 14.02 11.74
CA GLY A 121 2.93 12.84 12.33
C GLY A 121 3.22 11.70 11.36
N GLU A 122 3.18 11.93 10.06
CA GLU A 122 3.45 10.91 9.06
C GLU A 122 4.96 10.58 8.95
N MET A 123 5.31 9.29 8.83
CA MET A 123 6.68 8.86 8.55
C MET A 123 7.24 9.44 7.25
N TYR A 124 6.38 9.72 6.27
CA TYR A 124 6.75 10.15 4.92
C TYR A 124 5.88 11.34 4.49
N PRO A 125 6.16 12.54 5.00
CA PRO A 125 5.28 13.72 4.82
C PRO A 125 5.17 14.22 3.38
N LEU A 126 5.99 13.74 2.44
CA LEU A 126 5.89 14.06 1.02
C LEU A 126 5.04 13.06 0.24
N ASN A 127 4.96 11.82 0.72
CA ASN A 127 4.19 10.76 0.08
C ASN A 127 3.80 9.70 1.13
N GLY A 128 2.72 9.96 1.86
CA GLY A 128 2.24 9.14 2.96
C GLY A 128 2.30 7.63 2.70
N PRO A 129 1.74 7.11 1.59
CA PRO A 129 1.76 5.67 1.28
C PRO A 129 3.13 4.99 1.25
N SER A 130 4.24 5.75 1.22
CA SER A 130 5.60 5.19 1.29
C SER A 130 5.84 4.36 2.55
N TRP A 131 5.04 4.55 3.62
CA TRP A 131 5.13 3.75 4.83
C TRP A 131 4.97 2.23 4.55
N SER A 132 4.06 1.87 3.69
CA SER A 132 3.84 0.47 3.34
C SER A 132 5.00 -0.12 2.54
N LEU A 133 5.65 0.69 1.70
CA LEU A 133 6.88 0.29 0.99
C LEU A 133 8.06 0.06 1.94
N PHE A 134 8.17 0.88 2.98
CA PHE A 134 9.15 0.63 4.05
C PHE A 134 8.95 -0.79 4.63
N PHE A 135 7.71 -1.13 5.02
CA PHE A 135 7.41 -2.48 5.50
C PHE A 135 7.58 -3.55 4.42
N GLU A 136 7.25 -3.27 3.16
CA GLU A 136 7.51 -4.23 2.06
C GLU A 136 9.01 -4.52 1.89
N TYR A 137 9.87 -3.51 2.02
CA TYR A 137 11.33 -3.74 2.03
C TYR A 137 11.75 -4.59 3.21
N MET A 138 11.21 -4.34 4.41
CA MET A 138 11.46 -5.21 5.58
C MET A 138 11.02 -6.65 5.32
N GLY A 139 9.83 -6.86 4.70
CA GLY A 139 9.36 -8.18 4.29
C GLY A 139 10.29 -8.88 3.32
N ASN A 140 10.82 -8.16 2.32
CA ASN A 140 11.80 -8.71 1.37
C ASN A 140 13.13 -9.04 2.04
N ILE A 141 13.60 -8.24 2.99
CA ILE A 141 14.81 -8.50 3.79
C ILE A 141 14.59 -9.75 4.67
N LEU A 142 13.47 -9.81 5.40
CA LEU A 142 13.10 -10.98 6.20
C LEU A 142 13.02 -12.25 5.34
N TYR A 143 12.45 -12.17 4.14
CA TYR A 143 12.43 -13.29 3.20
C TYR A 143 13.84 -13.71 2.79
N ALA A 144 14.69 -12.76 2.40
CA ALA A 144 16.04 -13.04 1.92
C ALA A 144 16.94 -13.68 2.98
N PHE A 145 16.79 -13.32 4.24
CA PHE A 145 17.66 -13.81 5.30
C PHE A 145 17.09 -15.01 6.07
N PHE A 146 15.77 -15.07 6.22
CA PHE A 146 15.12 -16.00 7.14
C PHE A 146 14.00 -16.82 6.50
N LEU A 147 12.94 -16.21 5.94
CA LEU A 147 11.69 -16.89 5.63
C LEU A 147 11.84 -17.97 4.54
N HIS A 148 12.70 -17.76 3.55
CA HIS A 148 12.93 -18.76 2.50
C HIS A 148 13.51 -20.06 3.04
N LYS A 149 14.20 -20.04 4.21
CA LYS A 149 14.81 -21.22 4.85
C LYS A 149 13.82 -22.02 5.69
N LEU A 150 12.68 -21.41 6.05
CA LEU A 150 11.71 -22.06 6.92
C LEU A 150 10.99 -23.19 6.17
N SER A 151 10.81 -24.32 6.85
CA SER A 151 9.91 -25.35 6.37
C SER A 151 8.47 -24.84 6.32
N THR A 152 7.64 -25.43 5.47
CA THR A 152 6.21 -25.06 5.38
C THR A 152 5.50 -25.15 6.73
N LYS A 153 5.85 -26.14 7.56
CA LYS A 153 5.28 -26.30 8.93
C LYS A 153 5.65 -25.11 9.84
N VAL A 154 6.93 -24.73 9.88
CA VAL A 154 7.38 -23.60 10.70
C VAL A 154 6.78 -22.28 10.19
N LEU A 155 6.73 -22.10 8.87
CA LEU A 155 6.08 -20.93 8.25
C LEU A 155 4.59 -20.88 8.59
N SER A 156 3.87 -22.00 8.62
CA SER A 156 2.46 -22.06 9.04
C SER A 156 2.29 -21.65 10.49
N ILE A 157 3.17 -22.09 11.39
CA ILE A 157 3.14 -21.70 12.81
C ILE A 157 3.36 -20.18 12.94
N LEU A 158 4.35 -19.64 12.21
CA LEU A 158 4.62 -18.19 12.20
C LEU A 158 3.38 -17.41 11.72
N VAL A 159 2.77 -17.83 10.61
CA VAL A 159 1.57 -17.17 10.07
C VAL A 159 0.41 -17.22 11.07
N LEU A 160 0.16 -18.37 11.69
CA LEU A 160 -0.90 -18.51 12.69
C LEU A 160 -0.63 -17.62 13.91
N SER A 161 0.58 -17.65 14.45
CA SER A 161 0.95 -16.83 15.62
C SER A 161 0.85 -15.34 15.32
N ALA A 162 1.38 -14.89 14.17
CA ALA A 162 1.29 -13.49 13.73
C ALA A 162 -0.17 -13.07 13.46
N GLY A 163 -0.97 -13.97 12.86
CA GLY A 163 -2.39 -13.74 12.62
C GLY A 163 -3.19 -13.59 13.91
N CYS A 164 -2.93 -14.44 14.91
CA CYS A 164 -3.51 -14.28 16.24
C CYS A 164 -3.10 -12.96 16.89
N GLY A 165 -1.83 -12.59 16.81
CA GLY A 165 -1.33 -11.31 17.32
C GLY A 165 -2.00 -10.10 16.66
N LEU A 166 -2.14 -10.13 15.32
CA LEU A 166 -2.82 -9.08 14.57
C LEU A 166 -4.33 -9.03 14.88
N ALA A 167 -4.99 -10.18 15.05
CA ALA A 167 -6.38 -10.25 15.43
C ALA A 167 -6.62 -9.68 16.84
N VAL A 168 -5.77 -10.01 17.81
CA VAL A 168 -5.81 -9.42 19.16
C VAL A 168 -5.61 -7.91 19.08
N PHE A 169 -4.65 -7.44 18.31
CA PHE A 169 -4.42 -6.01 18.09
C PHE A 169 -5.66 -5.32 17.49
N ALA A 170 -6.29 -5.91 16.47
CA ALA A 170 -7.48 -5.37 15.83
C ALA A 170 -8.71 -5.33 16.79
N LEU A 171 -8.91 -6.38 17.57
CA LEU A 171 -10.09 -6.53 18.44
C LEU A 171 -9.97 -5.77 19.74
N CYS A 172 -8.76 -5.72 20.33
CA CYS A 172 -8.51 -5.19 21.67
C CYS A 172 -7.75 -3.86 21.66
N GLY A 173 -7.27 -3.42 20.50
CA GLY A 173 -6.56 -2.15 20.34
C GLY A 173 -7.49 -0.93 20.51
N PRO A 174 -6.95 0.25 20.80
CA PRO A 174 -7.71 1.44 21.13
C PRO A 174 -8.61 1.94 20.00
N LEU A 175 -8.26 1.65 18.75
CA LEU A 175 -9.02 2.04 17.57
C LEU A 175 -10.05 0.98 17.14
N GLY A 176 -9.92 -0.27 17.63
CA GLY A 176 -10.75 -1.39 17.20
C GLY A 176 -10.64 -1.69 15.71
N ASP A 177 -9.44 -1.48 15.13
CA ASP A 177 -9.12 -1.74 13.74
C ASP A 177 -7.60 -1.83 13.54
N ILE A 178 -7.15 -1.99 12.27
CA ILE A 178 -5.73 -2.02 11.89
C ILE A 178 -5.34 -0.84 10.99
N CYS A 179 -6.02 0.31 11.09
CA CYS A 179 -5.65 1.53 10.34
C CYS A 179 -4.41 2.20 10.95
N VAL A 180 -3.27 1.51 10.91
CA VAL A 180 -1.99 1.89 11.52
C VAL A 180 -0.82 1.53 10.61
N GLY A 181 0.36 2.07 10.93
CA GLY A 181 1.62 1.80 10.22
C GLY A 181 2.25 3.04 9.59
N PHE A 182 1.53 4.17 9.52
CA PHE A 182 1.94 5.38 8.80
C PHE A 182 2.72 6.39 9.66
N ALA A 183 2.80 6.19 10.97
CA ALA A 183 3.48 7.10 11.91
C ALA A 183 4.52 6.36 12.78
N LEU A 184 5.43 7.11 13.43
CA LEU A 184 6.43 6.57 14.37
C LEU A 184 5.91 6.56 15.82
N THR A 185 4.62 6.27 16.01
CA THR A 185 4.08 5.99 17.35
C THR A 185 4.18 4.50 17.66
N GLU A 186 4.14 4.13 18.93
CA GLU A 186 4.21 2.74 19.37
C GLU A 186 3.14 1.88 18.68
N GLU A 187 1.89 2.34 18.66
CA GLU A 187 0.76 1.65 18.03
C GLU A 187 0.97 1.44 16.53
N ASN A 188 1.48 2.47 15.82
CA ASN A 188 1.74 2.38 14.38
C ASN A 188 2.88 1.42 14.07
N ILE A 189 3.95 1.41 14.87
CA ILE A 189 5.09 0.51 14.67
C ILE A 189 4.69 -0.94 14.97
N ILE A 190 4.01 -1.17 16.09
CA ILE A 190 3.55 -2.52 16.47
C ILE A 190 2.54 -3.02 15.44
N GLY A 191 1.50 -2.25 15.15
CA GLY A 191 0.46 -2.63 14.21
C GLY A 191 0.98 -2.82 12.79
N GLY A 192 1.80 -1.90 12.26
CA GLY A 192 2.43 -2.04 10.95
C GLY A 192 3.34 -3.27 10.85
N SER A 193 4.09 -3.57 11.93
CA SER A 193 4.91 -4.78 12.02
C SER A 193 4.07 -6.06 12.03
N LEU A 194 2.98 -6.09 12.79
CA LEU A 194 2.07 -7.25 12.82
C LEU A 194 1.38 -7.46 11.47
N ARG A 195 0.93 -6.39 10.81
CA ARG A 195 0.37 -6.43 9.44
C ARG A 195 1.36 -7.06 8.46
N LEU A 196 2.63 -6.64 8.49
CA LEU A 196 3.68 -7.23 7.66
C LEU A 196 3.94 -8.70 8.02
N LEU A 197 4.17 -8.99 9.32
CA LEU A 197 4.56 -10.32 9.80
C LEU A 197 3.49 -11.39 9.61
N PHE A 198 2.22 -10.99 9.50
CA PHE A 198 1.16 -11.89 9.08
C PHE A 198 1.05 -11.94 7.55
N SER A 199 0.80 -10.80 6.91
CA SER A 199 0.32 -10.76 5.52
C SER A 199 1.37 -11.24 4.52
N PHE A 200 2.63 -10.84 4.65
CA PHE A 200 3.68 -11.24 3.72
C PHE A 200 4.02 -12.75 3.85
N PRO A 201 4.26 -13.31 5.07
CA PRO A 201 4.44 -14.75 5.24
C PRO A 201 3.20 -15.58 4.86
N ALA A 202 1.98 -15.06 5.04
CA ALA A 202 0.77 -15.75 4.59
C ALA A 202 0.75 -15.88 3.06
N GLY A 203 1.11 -14.84 2.33
CA GLY A 203 1.28 -14.91 0.88
C GLY A 203 2.35 -15.91 0.46
N LEU A 204 3.50 -15.91 1.13
CA LEU A 204 4.56 -16.88 0.92
C LEU A 204 4.10 -18.31 1.19
N LEU A 205 3.35 -18.54 2.27
CA LEU A 205 2.77 -19.86 2.59
C LEU A 205 1.82 -20.31 1.49
N LEU A 206 0.94 -19.42 1.03
CA LEU A 206 0.01 -19.72 -0.07
C LEU A 206 0.75 -20.12 -1.34
N SER A 207 1.86 -19.47 -1.69
CA SER A 207 2.64 -19.84 -2.88
C SER A 207 3.19 -21.26 -2.82
N ARG A 208 3.42 -21.80 -1.62
CA ARG A 208 3.94 -23.17 -1.39
C ARG A 208 2.86 -24.23 -1.39
N ILE A 209 1.67 -23.90 -0.87
CA ILE A 209 0.63 -24.93 -0.65
C ILE A 209 -0.50 -24.87 -1.67
N PHE A 210 -0.75 -23.71 -2.27
CA PHE A 210 -1.86 -23.53 -3.20
C PHE A 210 -1.50 -23.95 -4.62
N LYS A 211 -2.36 -24.77 -5.21
CA LYS A 211 -2.27 -25.16 -6.62
C LYS A 211 -3.35 -24.40 -7.42
N PRO A 212 -2.96 -23.49 -8.33
CA PRO A 212 -3.92 -22.74 -9.11
C PRO A 212 -4.83 -23.65 -9.95
N VAL A 213 -6.11 -23.33 -9.95
CA VAL A 213 -7.14 -23.93 -10.81
C VAL A 213 -7.57 -22.91 -11.86
N LYS A 214 -8.17 -23.35 -12.98
CA LYS A 214 -8.57 -22.42 -14.04
C LYS A 214 -9.94 -21.84 -13.72
N VAL A 215 -10.01 -20.58 -13.24
CA VAL A 215 -11.24 -19.86 -12.95
C VAL A 215 -11.48 -18.77 -13.99
N ARG A 216 -12.62 -18.87 -14.71
CA ARG A 216 -13.08 -17.81 -15.62
C ARG A 216 -13.67 -16.67 -14.81
N GLY A 217 -13.45 -15.42 -15.23
CA GLY A 217 -14.01 -14.24 -14.56
C GLY A 217 -13.32 -13.87 -13.23
N ALA A 218 -12.27 -14.58 -12.79
CA ALA A 218 -11.56 -14.31 -11.53
C ALA A 218 -11.14 -12.83 -11.39
N PHE A 219 -10.74 -12.18 -12.48
CA PHE A 219 -10.38 -10.75 -12.47
C PHE A 219 -11.57 -9.87 -12.06
N TRP A 220 -12.75 -10.09 -12.64
CA TRP A 220 -13.93 -9.28 -12.32
C TRP A 220 -14.48 -9.58 -10.93
N ILE A 221 -14.54 -10.85 -10.56
CA ILE A 221 -14.95 -11.28 -9.21
C ILE A 221 -14.02 -10.67 -8.16
N GLY A 222 -12.71 -10.82 -8.32
CA GLY A 222 -11.73 -10.27 -7.39
C GLY A 222 -11.77 -8.74 -7.32
N SER A 223 -11.91 -8.06 -8.47
CA SER A 223 -12.03 -6.60 -8.52
C SER A 223 -13.28 -6.10 -7.81
N PHE A 224 -14.42 -6.72 -8.07
CA PHE A 224 -15.70 -6.39 -7.41
C PHE A 224 -15.62 -6.64 -5.90
N SER A 225 -15.09 -7.79 -5.49
CA SER A 225 -14.95 -8.14 -4.07
C SER A 225 -14.08 -7.14 -3.31
N ILE A 226 -12.95 -6.70 -3.88
CA ILE A 226 -12.09 -5.69 -3.24
C ILE A 226 -12.84 -4.37 -3.08
N VAL A 227 -13.58 -3.92 -4.09
CA VAL A 227 -14.37 -2.70 -4.00
C VAL A 227 -15.41 -2.81 -2.90
N VAL A 228 -16.19 -3.90 -2.88
CA VAL A 228 -17.24 -4.13 -1.87
C VAL A 228 -16.63 -4.15 -0.47
N LEU A 229 -15.56 -4.92 -0.25
CA LEU A 229 -14.91 -5.01 1.07
C LEU A 229 -14.36 -3.65 1.55
N SER A 230 -13.85 -2.82 0.64
CA SER A 230 -13.35 -1.48 1.01
C SER A 230 -14.48 -0.48 1.30
N MET A 231 -15.67 -0.70 0.77
CA MET A 231 -16.81 0.22 0.89
C MET A 231 -17.75 -0.09 2.06
N ILE A 232 -17.57 -1.21 2.74
CA ILE A 232 -18.36 -1.52 3.93
C ILE A 232 -18.16 -0.38 4.95
N PRO A 233 -19.23 0.24 5.46
CA PRO A 233 -19.11 1.28 6.47
C PRO A 233 -18.67 0.69 7.80
N ARG A 234 -18.13 1.52 8.69
CA ARG A 234 -17.87 1.12 10.08
C ARG A 234 -19.18 0.73 10.76
N ILE A 235 -19.10 -0.27 11.62
CA ILE A 235 -20.22 -0.85 12.36
C ILE A 235 -19.97 -0.73 13.86
N GLY A 236 -21.04 -0.77 14.66
CA GLY A 236 -20.97 -0.77 16.13
C GLY A 236 -20.76 0.61 16.77
N GLY A 237 -20.55 1.68 16.03
CA GLY A 237 -20.32 3.02 16.56
C GLY A 237 -19.10 3.10 17.49
N SER A 238 -19.07 4.09 18.39
CA SER A 238 -17.99 4.29 19.36
C SER A 238 -17.97 3.27 20.49
N GLU A 239 -19.11 2.63 20.78
CA GLU A 239 -19.24 1.68 21.90
C GLU A 239 -18.76 0.26 21.55
N HIS A 240 -18.76 -0.09 20.26
CA HIS A 240 -18.44 -1.43 19.80
C HIS A 240 -17.35 -1.40 18.71
N LEU A 241 -16.26 -0.68 18.94
CA LEU A 241 -15.14 -0.55 17.99
C LEU A 241 -14.58 -1.90 17.55
N TRP A 242 -14.54 -2.90 18.44
CA TRP A 242 -14.08 -4.26 18.17
C TRP A 242 -14.79 -4.95 16.99
N MET A 243 -16.00 -4.50 16.63
CA MET A 243 -16.74 -5.06 15.48
C MET A 243 -16.01 -4.77 14.17
N ASN A 244 -15.33 -3.63 14.06
CA ASN A 244 -14.50 -3.30 12.89
C ASN A 244 -13.21 -4.12 12.91
N GLY A 245 -12.60 -4.34 14.09
CA GLY A 245 -11.48 -5.26 14.24
C GLY A 245 -11.80 -6.70 13.85
N LEU A 246 -13.02 -7.16 14.14
CA LEU A 246 -13.50 -8.45 13.66
C LEU A 246 -13.64 -8.47 12.14
N TYR A 247 -14.20 -7.40 11.56
CA TYR A 247 -14.31 -7.24 10.13
C TYR A 247 -12.93 -7.27 9.46
N ASP A 248 -11.98 -6.51 9.96
CA ASP A 248 -10.60 -6.48 9.48
C ASP A 248 -9.96 -7.87 9.58
N THR A 249 -10.19 -8.56 10.70
CA THR A 249 -9.67 -9.92 10.91
C THR A 249 -10.20 -10.89 9.85
N ILE A 250 -11.50 -10.84 9.54
CA ILE A 250 -12.10 -11.65 8.47
C ILE A 250 -11.48 -11.28 7.12
N CYS A 251 -11.27 -9.99 6.87
CA CYS A 251 -10.67 -9.53 5.62
C CYS A 251 -9.24 -10.05 5.44
N PHE A 252 -8.34 -9.80 6.41
CA PHE A 252 -6.93 -10.19 6.22
C PHE A 252 -6.71 -11.69 6.35
N ALA A 253 -7.42 -12.39 7.26
CA ALA A 253 -7.19 -13.80 7.51
C ALA A 253 -7.89 -14.75 6.51
N VAL A 254 -9.01 -14.30 5.91
CA VAL A 254 -9.83 -15.16 5.05
C VAL A 254 -10.03 -14.56 3.66
N ALA A 255 -10.61 -13.35 3.57
CA ALA A 255 -11.02 -12.79 2.29
C ALA A 255 -9.83 -12.53 1.35
N PHE A 256 -8.78 -11.87 1.82
CA PHE A 256 -7.62 -11.54 0.97
C PHE A 256 -6.79 -12.75 0.57
N PRO A 257 -6.48 -13.74 1.44
CA PRO A 257 -5.90 -15.00 1.00
C PRO A 257 -6.69 -15.68 -0.11
N LEU A 258 -8.02 -15.75 0.03
CA LEU A 258 -8.90 -16.32 -1.01
C LEU A 258 -8.86 -15.50 -2.30
N LEU A 259 -8.83 -14.17 -2.23
CA LEU A 259 -8.73 -13.30 -3.40
C LEU A 259 -7.38 -13.45 -4.12
N VAL A 260 -6.28 -13.64 -3.39
CA VAL A 260 -4.96 -13.93 -3.98
C VAL A 260 -4.99 -15.29 -4.68
N CYS A 261 -5.57 -16.32 -4.06
CA CYS A 261 -5.74 -17.65 -4.68
C CYS A 261 -6.64 -17.56 -5.93
N LEU A 262 -7.72 -16.79 -5.87
CA LEU A 262 -8.60 -16.54 -7.02
C LEU A 262 -7.84 -15.85 -8.16
N GLY A 263 -7.07 -14.81 -7.85
CA GLY A 263 -6.23 -14.08 -8.81
C GLY A 263 -5.19 -14.99 -9.47
N ALA A 264 -4.50 -15.82 -8.67
CA ALA A 264 -3.54 -16.79 -9.17
C ALA A 264 -4.17 -17.88 -10.07
N SER A 265 -5.46 -18.15 -9.86
CA SER A 265 -6.26 -19.11 -10.66
C SER A 265 -6.89 -18.46 -11.88
N GLY A 266 -6.78 -17.15 -12.04
CA GLY A 266 -7.47 -16.39 -13.07
C GLY A 266 -7.06 -16.78 -14.49
N LYS A 267 -8.07 -17.06 -15.34
CA LYS A 267 -7.89 -17.22 -16.78
C LYS A 267 -8.74 -16.20 -17.51
N THR A 268 -8.08 -15.29 -18.22
CA THR A 268 -8.77 -14.39 -19.17
C THR A 268 -8.96 -15.12 -20.50
N THR A 269 -10.16 -15.09 -21.03
CA THR A 269 -10.51 -15.80 -22.26
C THR A 269 -10.81 -14.85 -23.43
N ASP A 270 -11.03 -13.59 -23.14
CA ASP A 270 -11.31 -12.56 -24.15
C ASP A 270 -10.22 -11.47 -24.18
N LYS A 271 -10.07 -10.84 -25.36
CA LYS A 271 -9.02 -9.83 -25.58
C LYS A 271 -9.22 -8.54 -24.75
N VAL A 272 -10.46 -8.16 -24.47
CA VAL A 272 -10.77 -6.92 -23.73
C VAL A 272 -10.38 -7.09 -22.27
N THR A 273 -10.90 -8.12 -21.60
CA THR A 273 -10.53 -8.43 -20.19
C THR A 273 -9.03 -8.60 -20.05
N THR A 274 -8.36 -9.27 -20.98
CA THR A 274 -6.91 -9.44 -20.95
C THR A 274 -6.16 -8.11 -21.00
N ARG A 275 -6.58 -7.17 -21.89
CA ARG A 275 -5.98 -5.83 -21.99
C ARG A 275 -6.23 -5.01 -20.74
N VAL A 276 -7.45 -5.00 -20.23
CA VAL A 276 -7.81 -4.26 -19.00
C VAL A 276 -7.04 -4.80 -17.80
N CYS A 277 -7.02 -6.11 -17.61
CA CYS A 277 -6.28 -6.77 -16.53
C CYS A 277 -4.78 -6.42 -16.58
N LYS A 278 -4.18 -6.52 -17.78
CA LYS A 278 -2.78 -6.17 -17.98
C LYS A 278 -2.53 -4.68 -17.69
N PHE A 279 -3.32 -3.79 -18.26
CA PHE A 279 -3.18 -2.35 -18.07
C PHE A 279 -3.26 -1.96 -16.59
N LEU A 280 -4.31 -2.40 -15.88
CA LEU A 280 -4.50 -2.12 -14.46
C LEU A 280 -3.41 -2.75 -13.57
N GLY A 281 -2.93 -3.93 -13.95
CA GLY A 281 -1.80 -4.57 -13.27
C GLY A 281 -0.50 -3.79 -13.46
N ASP A 282 -0.20 -3.37 -14.69
CA ASP A 282 1.03 -2.63 -15.03
C ASP A 282 1.09 -1.27 -14.32
N ILE A 283 -0.03 -0.53 -14.26
CA ILE A 283 -0.09 0.80 -13.62
C ILE A 283 -0.30 0.74 -12.10
N SER A 284 -0.63 -0.42 -11.52
CA SER A 284 -1.02 -0.54 -10.10
C SER A 284 0.03 0.04 -9.15
N TYR A 285 1.29 -0.32 -9.30
CA TYR A 285 2.38 0.16 -8.48
C TYR A 285 2.74 1.64 -8.77
N PRO A 286 2.92 2.08 -10.02
CA PRO A 286 3.07 3.50 -10.33
C PRO A 286 1.94 4.37 -9.76
N LEU A 287 0.68 3.96 -9.91
CA LEU A 287 -0.47 4.68 -9.39
C LEU A 287 -0.39 4.82 -7.86
N TYR A 288 -0.05 3.73 -7.16
CA TYR A 288 0.12 3.75 -5.72
C TYR A 288 1.20 4.75 -5.26
N MET A 289 2.28 4.90 -6.04
CA MET A 289 3.39 5.77 -5.68
C MET A 289 3.22 7.24 -6.05
N VAL A 290 2.35 7.58 -7.02
CA VAL A 290 2.27 8.97 -7.52
C VAL A 290 0.98 9.71 -7.16
N HIS A 291 -0.05 9.03 -6.64
CA HIS A 291 -1.35 9.67 -6.40
C HIS A 291 -1.38 10.60 -5.19
N TYR A 292 -0.67 10.26 -4.11
CA TYR A 292 -0.85 10.90 -2.82
C TYR A 292 -0.41 12.36 -2.75
N PRO A 293 0.65 12.81 -3.45
CA PRO A 293 0.94 14.25 -3.57
C PRO A 293 -0.24 15.07 -4.13
N PHE A 294 -1.06 14.48 -4.99
CA PHE A 294 -2.27 15.13 -5.53
C PHE A 294 -3.46 15.03 -4.56
N ILE A 295 -3.50 14.01 -3.71
CA ILE A 295 -4.46 13.95 -2.59
C ILE A 295 -4.21 15.12 -1.63
N TYR A 296 -2.98 15.41 -1.24
CA TYR A 296 -2.66 16.57 -0.42
C TYR A 296 -3.12 17.90 -1.07
N LEU A 297 -2.90 18.04 -2.38
CA LEU A 297 -3.36 19.23 -3.12
C LEU A 297 -4.89 19.34 -3.11
N TYR A 298 -5.58 18.23 -3.37
CA TYR A 298 -7.04 18.17 -3.34
C TYR A 298 -7.58 18.45 -1.94
N TYR A 299 -6.98 17.86 -0.91
CA TYR A 299 -7.32 18.12 0.49
C TYR A 299 -7.21 19.60 0.84
N ALA A 300 -6.06 20.21 0.49
CA ALA A 300 -5.82 21.62 0.74
C ALA A 300 -6.86 22.51 0.02
N TRP A 301 -7.16 22.22 -1.25
CA TRP A 301 -8.19 22.94 -2.00
C TRP A 301 -9.57 22.81 -1.35
N VAL A 302 -10.00 21.63 -0.97
CA VAL A 302 -11.28 21.39 -0.30
C VAL A 302 -11.37 22.14 1.03
N LYS A 303 -10.31 22.10 1.85
CA LYS A 303 -10.27 22.76 3.16
C LYS A 303 -10.23 24.30 3.04
N ASN A 304 -9.43 24.83 2.14
CA ASN A 304 -9.29 26.29 1.95
C ASN A 304 -10.56 26.92 1.40
N GLU A 305 -11.23 26.26 0.45
CA GLU A 305 -12.46 26.76 -0.16
C GLU A 305 -13.74 26.27 0.54
N HIS A 306 -13.60 25.53 1.66
CA HIS A 306 -14.71 24.95 2.43
C HIS A 306 -15.73 24.19 1.58
N LEU A 307 -15.24 23.38 0.62
CA LEU A 307 -16.08 22.71 -0.37
C LEU A 307 -16.77 21.47 0.21
N THR A 308 -18.02 21.31 -0.16
CA THR A 308 -18.72 20.02 -0.01
C THR A 308 -18.25 18.99 -1.06
N PHE A 309 -18.52 17.71 -0.83
CA PHE A 309 -18.19 16.67 -1.80
C PHE A 309 -18.79 16.89 -3.17
N THR A 310 -20.04 17.39 -3.22
CA THR A 310 -20.72 17.67 -4.50
C THR A 310 -20.05 18.80 -5.29
N GLN A 311 -19.61 19.86 -4.60
CA GLN A 311 -18.90 20.98 -5.21
C GLN A 311 -17.51 20.61 -5.73
N SER A 312 -16.81 19.74 -5.02
CA SER A 312 -15.46 19.30 -5.36
C SER A 312 -15.42 18.03 -6.25
N LEU A 313 -16.58 17.46 -6.59
CA LEU A 313 -16.67 16.26 -7.43
C LEU A 313 -15.92 16.35 -8.77
N PRO A 314 -15.95 17.48 -9.52
CA PRO A 314 -15.14 17.61 -10.74
C PRO A 314 -13.64 17.47 -10.46
N GLY A 315 -13.14 18.05 -9.36
CA GLY A 315 -11.75 17.90 -8.91
C GLY A 315 -11.41 16.47 -8.52
N ALA A 316 -12.32 15.77 -7.82
CA ALA A 316 -12.15 14.36 -7.48
C ALA A 316 -12.03 13.47 -8.73
N VAL A 317 -12.91 13.68 -9.72
CA VAL A 317 -12.86 12.96 -11.00
C VAL A 317 -11.56 13.27 -11.74
N ALA A 318 -11.17 14.54 -11.81
CA ALA A 318 -9.92 14.97 -12.45
C ALA A 318 -8.70 14.35 -11.75
N LEU A 319 -8.69 14.27 -10.42
CA LEU A 319 -7.61 13.65 -9.63
C LEU A 319 -7.50 12.16 -9.95
N VAL A 320 -8.61 11.40 -9.90
CA VAL A 320 -8.58 9.95 -10.19
C VAL A 320 -8.13 9.69 -11.62
N ALA A 321 -8.73 10.37 -12.61
CA ALA A 321 -8.37 10.21 -14.01
C ALA A 321 -6.93 10.66 -14.28
N GLY A 322 -6.54 11.82 -13.75
CA GLY A 322 -5.18 12.37 -13.85
C GLY A 322 -4.13 11.46 -13.23
N SER A 323 -4.42 10.86 -12.05
CA SER A 323 -3.52 9.90 -11.41
C SER A 323 -3.31 8.64 -12.25
N VAL A 324 -4.35 8.13 -12.93
CA VAL A 324 -4.23 6.99 -13.85
C VAL A 324 -3.36 7.35 -15.06
N VAL A 325 -3.59 8.51 -15.67
CA VAL A 325 -2.78 8.99 -16.80
C VAL A 325 -1.34 9.21 -16.37
N LEU A 326 -1.12 9.87 -15.25
CA LEU A 326 0.22 10.11 -14.70
C LEU A 326 0.94 8.80 -14.39
N ALA A 327 0.26 7.84 -13.76
CA ALA A 327 0.82 6.53 -13.47
C ALA A 327 1.29 5.80 -14.74
N TYR A 328 0.51 5.89 -15.80
CA TYR A 328 0.89 5.31 -17.10
C TYR A 328 2.09 6.03 -17.73
N LEU A 329 2.14 7.36 -17.68
CA LEU A 329 3.27 8.14 -18.16
C LEU A 329 4.53 7.83 -17.35
N CYS A 330 4.44 7.81 -16.02
CA CYS A 330 5.55 7.44 -15.14
C CYS A 330 6.05 6.01 -15.40
N LEU A 331 5.14 5.06 -15.63
CA LEU A 331 5.50 3.70 -16.01
C LEU A 331 6.33 3.69 -17.30
N LYS A 332 5.84 4.36 -18.35
CA LYS A 332 6.44 4.26 -19.69
C LYS A 332 7.69 5.13 -19.88
N LEU A 333 7.66 6.35 -19.35
CA LEU A 333 8.74 7.33 -19.57
C LEU A 333 9.85 7.24 -18.53
N TYR A 334 9.58 6.68 -17.35
CA TYR A 334 10.55 6.63 -16.25
C TYR A 334 10.79 5.21 -15.74
N ASP A 335 9.77 4.52 -15.18
CA ASP A 335 9.97 3.24 -14.47
C ASP A 335 10.56 2.16 -15.38
N GLU A 336 9.95 1.89 -16.54
CA GLU A 336 10.44 0.86 -17.46
C GLU A 336 11.86 1.17 -17.99
N PRO A 337 12.20 2.41 -18.43
CA PRO A 337 13.56 2.75 -18.86
C PRO A 337 14.60 2.64 -17.74
N VAL A 338 14.30 3.19 -16.56
CA VAL A 338 15.23 3.17 -15.41
C VAL A 338 15.47 1.74 -14.94
N ARG A 339 14.41 0.92 -14.82
CA ARG A 339 14.55 -0.49 -14.46
C ARG A 339 15.39 -1.29 -15.46
N ARG A 340 15.23 -1.04 -16.76
CA ARG A 340 16.07 -1.67 -17.80
C ARG A 340 17.52 -1.24 -17.68
N TRP A 341 17.77 0.05 -17.44
CA TRP A 341 19.10 0.56 -17.23
C TRP A 341 19.77 -0.02 -15.99
N LEU A 342 19.06 -0.01 -14.84
CA LEU A 342 19.57 -0.60 -13.60
C LEU A 342 19.81 -2.12 -13.73
N ALA A 343 18.93 -2.85 -14.40
CA ALA A 343 19.11 -4.28 -14.62
C ALA A 343 20.37 -4.59 -15.42
N LYS A 344 20.68 -3.77 -16.44
CA LYS A 344 21.89 -3.93 -17.26
C LYS A 344 23.19 -3.69 -16.47
N HIS A 345 23.16 -2.81 -15.43
CA HIS A 345 24.37 -2.41 -14.70
C HIS A 345 24.54 -3.12 -13.36
N LEU A 346 23.45 -3.63 -12.75
CA LEU A 346 23.49 -4.21 -11.41
C LEU A 346 23.34 -5.75 -11.40
N LEU A 347 22.74 -6.36 -12.43
CA LEU A 347 22.53 -7.80 -12.55
C LEU A 347 23.45 -8.43 -13.60
#